data_411606179c372fca13d6b8a77c67323b
#
_entry.id   411606179c372fca13d6b8a77c67323b
#
_cell.length_a   1.000
_cell.length_b   1.000
_cell.length_c   1.000
_cell.angle_alpha   90.00
_cell.angle_beta   90.00
_cell.angle_gamma   90.00
#
_symmetry.space_group_name_H-M   'P 1'
#
loop_
_entity.id
_entity.type
_entity.pdbx_description
1 polymer ?
#
loop_
_entity_poly.entity_id
_entity_poly.type
_entity_poly.pdbx_seq_one_letter_code
_entity_poly.pdbx_strand_id
1 'polypeptide(L)'
;EIMKMPGHHKLFVVGELGRHYFVSQGHEIEQNFQYTVQKPNLSRARIISETLMEQFNNGELDEVYVVYTRMENSMVSEVETVKLLPLERSAFGEDSIPANLRREAIQLYPSVESVMDNIVPNYVTGMIYGCLVEAYASEHNARMTAMKSATDSAEAIIKDLSIAYNRAR
;
A
#
# COMPACT_ATOMS: atom_id res chain seq x y z
N GLU A 1 -1.34 -12.35 -9.82
CA GLU A 1 -0.70 -12.04 -11.13
C GLU A 1 0.83 -11.98 -11.00
N ILE A 2 1.40 -11.27 -10.05
CA ILE A 2 2.86 -11.14 -9.85
C ILE A 2 3.52 -12.51 -9.61
N MET A 3 2.91 -13.36 -8.79
CA MET A 3 3.41 -14.73 -8.51
C MET A 3 3.40 -15.68 -9.72
N LYS A 4 2.82 -15.25 -10.85
CA LYS A 4 2.86 -16.00 -12.12
C LYS A 4 4.00 -15.56 -13.03
N MET A 5 4.71 -14.51 -12.69
CA MET A 5 5.89 -14.06 -13.43
C MET A 5 7.01 -15.07 -13.26
N PRO A 6 7.83 -15.29 -14.29
CA PRO A 6 8.97 -16.20 -14.19
C PRO A 6 10.04 -15.59 -13.27
N GLY A 7 10.52 -16.37 -12.30
CA GLY A 7 11.56 -15.94 -11.37
C GLY A 7 11.35 -16.45 -9.94
N HIS A 8 12.31 -16.14 -9.08
CA HIS A 8 12.21 -16.43 -7.66
C HIS A 8 11.50 -15.25 -6.97
N HIS A 9 10.44 -15.52 -6.23
CA HIS A 9 9.65 -14.48 -5.56
C HIS A 9 9.93 -14.47 -4.06
N LYS A 10 10.33 -13.33 -3.53
CA LYS A 10 10.47 -13.09 -2.10
C LYS A 10 9.29 -12.24 -1.63
N LEU A 11 8.56 -12.73 -0.65
CA LEU A 11 7.32 -12.10 -0.21
C LEU A 11 7.54 -11.36 1.12
N PHE A 12 7.32 -10.04 1.11
CA PHE A 12 7.37 -9.17 2.27
C PHE A 12 5.94 -8.83 2.68
N VAL A 13 5.48 -9.36 3.81
CA VAL A 13 4.09 -9.19 4.24
C VAL A 13 4.01 -8.23 5.42
N VAL A 14 3.25 -7.15 5.23
CA VAL A 14 2.92 -6.20 6.30
C VAL A 14 1.60 -6.61 6.93
N GLY A 15 1.62 -6.89 8.23
CA GLY A 15 0.43 -7.30 8.99
C GLY A 15 0.38 -8.77 9.32
N GLU A 16 -0.06 -9.07 10.54
CA GLU A 16 -0.03 -10.42 11.13
C GLU A 16 -1.02 -11.39 10.44
N LEU A 17 -2.23 -10.93 10.13
CA LEU A 17 -3.22 -11.76 9.45
C LEU A 17 -2.77 -12.21 8.06
N GLY A 18 -2.14 -11.31 7.30
CA GLY A 18 -1.58 -11.63 6.00
C GLY A 18 -0.44 -12.64 6.11
N ARG A 19 0.42 -12.50 7.10
CA ARG A 19 1.51 -13.45 7.37
C ARG A 19 0.98 -14.85 7.65
N HIS A 20 0.03 -14.99 8.56
CA HIS A 20 -0.60 -16.28 8.87
C HIS A 20 -1.25 -16.91 7.63
N TYR A 21 -1.93 -16.11 6.82
CA TYR A 21 -2.55 -16.60 5.60
C TYR A 21 -1.52 -17.16 4.62
N PHE A 22 -0.46 -16.41 4.29
CA PHE A 22 0.54 -16.85 3.31
C PHE A 22 1.36 -18.05 3.81
N VAL A 23 1.69 -18.09 5.10
CA VAL A 23 2.34 -19.27 5.72
C VAL A 23 1.44 -20.51 5.63
N SER A 24 0.13 -20.37 5.91
CA SER A 24 -0.82 -21.48 5.80
C SER A 24 -0.99 -22.02 4.37
N GLN A 25 -0.75 -21.17 3.36
CA GLN A 25 -0.75 -21.55 1.95
C GLN A 25 0.59 -22.14 1.48
N GLY A 26 1.59 -22.22 2.36
CA GLY A 26 2.90 -22.79 2.05
C GLY A 26 3.83 -21.83 1.29
N HIS A 27 3.56 -20.54 1.28
CA HIS A 27 4.45 -19.54 0.70
C HIS A 27 5.56 -19.16 1.66
N GLU A 28 6.80 -19.09 1.14
CA GLU A 28 7.92 -18.54 1.89
C GLU A 28 7.78 -17.02 2.02
N ILE A 29 7.81 -16.55 3.26
CA ILE A 29 7.78 -15.11 3.58
C ILE A 29 9.07 -14.70 4.28
N GLU A 30 9.47 -13.44 4.11
CA GLU A 30 10.61 -12.88 4.84
C GLU A 30 10.29 -12.82 6.34
N GLN A 31 10.99 -13.64 7.14
CA GLN A 31 10.70 -13.80 8.56
C GLN A 31 11.10 -12.58 9.40
N ASN A 32 12.13 -11.87 8.98
CA ASN A 32 12.63 -10.68 9.68
C ASN A 32 11.77 -9.43 9.44
N PHE A 33 10.84 -9.51 8.49
CA PHE A 33 9.97 -8.41 8.13
C PHE A 33 8.67 -8.45 8.95
N GLN A 34 8.74 -7.99 10.20
CA GLN A 34 7.63 -8.04 11.15
C GLN A 34 7.03 -6.65 11.40
N TYR A 35 6.43 -6.06 10.38
CA TYR A 35 5.78 -4.76 10.52
C TYR A 35 4.25 -4.89 10.57
N THR A 36 3.63 -4.13 11.46
CA THR A 36 2.18 -4.07 11.60
C THR A 36 1.62 -2.85 10.85
N VAL A 37 0.44 -2.99 10.28
CA VAL A 37 -0.26 -1.90 9.57
C VAL A 37 -0.83 -0.86 10.54
N GLN A 38 -0.92 -1.18 11.82
CA GLN A 38 -1.51 -0.29 12.82
C GLN A 38 -0.72 1.01 12.97
N LYS A 39 -1.41 2.13 12.76
CA LYS A 39 -0.87 3.50 12.84
C LYS A 39 0.36 3.70 11.94
N PRO A 40 0.14 3.83 10.61
CA PRO A 40 1.23 4.11 9.69
C PRO A 40 1.96 5.39 10.10
N ASN A 41 3.29 5.33 10.13
CA ASN A 41 4.13 6.48 10.41
C ASN A 41 5.36 6.48 9.49
N LEU A 42 5.93 7.66 9.29
CA LEU A 42 7.05 7.85 8.38
C LEU A 42 8.31 7.07 8.81
N SER A 43 8.53 6.90 10.12
CA SER A 43 9.69 6.14 10.62
C SER A 43 9.62 4.67 10.22
N ARG A 44 8.43 4.05 10.27
CA ARG A 44 8.25 2.67 9.79
C ARG A 44 8.42 2.56 8.28
N ALA A 45 7.84 3.50 7.53
CA ALA A 45 8.02 3.54 6.09
C ALA A 45 9.50 3.66 5.71
N ARG A 46 10.27 4.46 6.45
CA ARG A 46 11.72 4.60 6.26
C ARG A 46 12.46 3.29 6.49
N ILE A 47 12.21 2.60 7.61
CA ILE A 47 12.86 1.32 7.90
C ILE A 47 12.53 0.28 6.81
N ILE A 48 11.27 0.22 6.38
CA ILE A 48 10.85 -0.67 5.29
C ILE A 48 11.59 -0.32 3.99
N SER A 49 11.64 0.96 3.63
CA SER A 49 12.31 1.40 2.40
C SER A 49 13.81 1.13 2.43
N GLU A 50 14.46 1.37 3.55
CA GLU A 50 15.90 1.10 3.75
C GLU A 50 16.19 -0.39 3.56
N THR A 51 15.38 -1.27 4.19
CA THR A 51 15.52 -2.74 4.03
C THR A 51 15.38 -3.20 2.59
N LEU A 52 14.37 -2.68 1.87
CA LEU A 52 14.14 -3.06 0.47
C LEU A 52 15.23 -2.51 -0.46
N MET A 53 15.65 -1.26 -0.25
CA MET A 53 16.71 -0.65 -1.04
C MET A 53 18.08 -1.32 -0.80
N GLU A 54 18.38 -1.71 0.43
CA GLU A 54 19.60 -2.45 0.74
C GLU A 54 19.66 -3.78 0.00
N GLN A 55 18.59 -4.58 0.03
CA GLN A 55 18.51 -5.85 -0.69
C GLN A 55 18.56 -5.66 -2.21
N PHE A 56 17.92 -4.60 -2.73
CA PHE A 56 17.99 -4.25 -4.14
C PHE A 56 19.42 -3.85 -4.56
N ASN A 57 20.08 -2.99 -3.80
CA ASN A 57 21.45 -2.55 -4.08
C ASN A 57 22.48 -3.70 -3.96
N ASN A 58 22.24 -4.66 -3.07
CA ASN A 58 23.06 -5.85 -2.92
C ASN A 58 22.84 -6.88 -4.05
N GLY A 59 21.87 -6.65 -4.93
CA GLY A 59 21.53 -7.57 -6.03
C GLY A 59 20.76 -8.82 -5.58
N GLU A 60 20.15 -8.79 -4.39
CA GLU A 60 19.27 -9.84 -3.90
C GLU A 60 17.87 -9.74 -4.53
N LEU A 61 17.48 -8.55 -4.96
CA LEU A 61 16.22 -8.26 -5.61
C LEU A 61 16.46 -7.53 -6.92
N ASP A 62 15.86 -8.00 -8.01
CA ASP A 62 15.91 -7.35 -9.32
C ASP A 62 14.78 -6.34 -9.50
N GLU A 63 13.62 -6.64 -8.94
CA GLU A 63 12.43 -5.79 -9.01
C GLU A 63 11.66 -5.83 -7.68
N VAL A 64 11.10 -4.69 -7.31
CA VAL A 64 10.27 -4.55 -6.11
C VAL A 64 8.89 -4.02 -6.50
N TYR A 65 7.86 -4.76 -6.15
CA TYR A 65 6.47 -4.39 -6.34
C TYR A 65 5.78 -4.19 -4.99
N VAL A 66 4.94 -3.18 -4.89
CA VAL A 66 4.06 -2.96 -3.74
C VAL A 66 2.62 -3.23 -4.15
N VAL A 67 1.97 -4.11 -3.42
CA VAL A 67 0.53 -4.40 -3.57
C VAL A 67 -0.20 -3.86 -2.37
N TYR A 68 -1.15 -2.99 -2.59
CA TYR A 68 -1.90 -2.34 -1.53
C TYR A 68 -3.35 -2.10 -1.95
N THR A 69 -4.19 -1.78 -0.97
CA THR A 69 -5.58 -1.43 -1.24
C THR A 69 -5.71 0.08 -1.32
N ARG A 70 -6.13 0.55 -2.49
CA ARG A 70 -6.44 1.95 -2.76
C ARG A 70 -7.93 2.21 -2.59
N MET A 71 -8.27 3.33 -1.99
CA MET A 71 -9.64 3.78 -1.87
C MET A 71 -9.96 4.73 -3.03
N GLU A 72 -10.76 4.27 -4.00
CA GLU A 72 -11.22 5.11 -5.10
C GLU A 72 -12.27 6.11 -4.63
N ASN A 73 -13.20 5.64 -3.80
CA ASN A 73 -14.21 6.45 -3.15
C ASN A 73 -14.66 5.80 -1.84
N SER A 74 -15.61 6.41 -1.13
CA SER A 74 -16.09 5.90 0.16
C SER A 74 -16.76 4.51 0.11
N MET A 75 -17.10 4.01 -1.06
CA MET A 75 -17.77 2.71 -1.25
C MET A 75 -16.91 1.67 -1.95
N VAL A 76 -15.91 2.11 -2.74
CA VAL A 76 -15.11 1.24 -3.59
C VAL A 76 -13.65 1.32 -3.18
N SER A 77 -13.09 0.16 -2.93
CA SER A 77 -11.65 -0.03 -2.71
C SER A 77 -11.14 -1.05 -3.70
N GLU A 78 -10.04 -0.74 -4.36
CA GLU A 78 -9.40 -1.59 -5.36
C GLU A 78 -8.00 -2.00 -4.92
N VAL A 79 -7.57 -3.14 -5.41
CA VAL A 79 -6.17 -3.60 -5.20
C VAL A 79 -5.32 -3.01 -6.30
N GLU A 80 -4.33 -2.22 -5.91
CA GLU A 80 -3.36 -1.62 -6.82
C GLU A 80 -1.99 -2.25 -6.64
N THR A 81 -1.29 -2.40 -7.76
CA THR A 81 0.08 -2.90 -7.81
C THR A 81 0.95 -1.85 -8.45
N VAL A 82 1.96 -1.41 -7.72
CA VAL A 82 2.92 -0.41 -8.18
C VAL A 82 4.32 -1.01 -8.18
N LYS A 83 5.04 -0.85 -9.30
CA LYS A 83 6.47 -1.16 -9.36
C LYS A 83 7.23 -0.06 -8.64
N LEU A 84 7.91 -0.43 -7.56
CA LEU A 84 8.65 0.51 -6.72
C LEU A 84 10.10 0.66 -7.18
N LEU A 85 10.74 -0.45 -7.54
CA LEU A 85 12.13 -0.50 -8.00
C LEU A 85 12.27 -1.50 -9.16
N PRO A 86 13.16 -1.23 -10.14
CA PRO A 86 13.84 0.05 -10.37
C PRO A 86 12.85 1.17 -10.74
N LEU A 87 13.22 2.41 -10.49
CA LEU A 87 12.42 3.56 -10.90
C LEU A 87 12.47 3.68 -12.43
N GLU A 88 11.33 3.53 -13.07
CA GLU A 88 11.20 3.68 -14.51
C GLU A 88 10.84 5.11 -14.88
N ARG A 89 11.46 5.62 -15.94
CA ARG A 89 11.18 6.96 -16.45
C ARG A 89 9.71 7.14 -16.88
N SER A 90 9.10 6.05 -17.33
CA SER A 90 7.68 5.98 -17.68
C SER A 90 6.73 6.27 -16.52
N ALA A 91 7.14 5.96 -15.27
CA ALA A 91 6.34 6.26 -14.08
C ALA A 91 6.21 7.76 -13.79
N PHE A 92 7.11 8.58 -14.38
CA PHE A 92 7.12 10.04 -14.24
C PHE A 92 6.64 10.75 -15.52
N GLY A 93 5.56 10.25 -16.12
CA GLY A 93 5.05 10.59 -17.44
C GLY A 93 5.22 12.07 -17.84
N GLU A 94 5.61 12.29 -19.10
CA GLU A 94 5.77 13.64 -19.68
C GLU A 94 4.46 14.45 -19.64
N ASP A 95 3.32 13.78 -19.54
CA ASP A 95 1.98 14.38 -19.46
C ASP A 95 1.68 15.08 -18.12
N SER A 96 2.45 14.82 -17.08
CA SER A 96 2.31 15.47 -15.77
C SER A 96 2.95 16.87 -15.72
N ILE A 97 3.76 17.23 -16.70
CA ILE A 97 4.39 18.56 -16.78
C ILE A 97 3.50 19.47 -17.63
N PRO A 98 2.90 20.53 -17.08
CA PRO A 98 2.12 21.47 -17.87
C PRO A 98 2.95 22.02 -19.04
N ALA A 99 2.37 22.01 -20.24
CA ALA A 99 3.05 22.40 -21.49
C ALA A 99 3.59 23.86 -21.49
N ASN A 100 3.09 24.68 -20.57
CA ASN A 100 3.47 26.08 -20.38
C ASN A 100 4.63 26.28 -19.40
N LEU A 101 5.10 25.24 -18.71
CA LEU A 101 6.31 25.35 -17.91
C LEU A 101 7.53 25.40 -18.84
N ARG A 102 8.21 26.55 -18.86
CA ARG A 102 9.50 26.67 -19.49
C ARG A 102 10.44 25.66 -18.88
N ARG A 103 11.02 24.79 -19.71
CA ARG A 103 12.09 23.87 -19.30
C ARG A 103 13.35 24.70 -19.05
N GLU A 104 13.46 25.26 -17.85
CA GLU A 104 14.70 25.87 -17.42
C GLU A 104 15.72 24.75 -17.22
N ALA A 105 16.96 25.00 -17.65
CA ALA A 105 18.05 24.07 -17.41
C ALA A 105 18.33 24.04 -15.90
N ILE A 106 17.86 22.98 -15.24
CA ILE A 106 18.10 22.79 -13.81
C ILE A 106 19.56 22.37 -13.64
N GLN A 107 20.32 23.19 -12.92
CA GLN A 107 21.69 22.85 -12.52
C GLN A 107 21.63 22.13 -11.16
N LEU A 108 22.12 20.90 -11.13
CA LEU A 108 22.20 20.07 -9.92
C LEU A 108 23.61 20.16 -9.34
N TYR A 109 23.71 20.51 -8.07
CA TYR A 109 24.98 20.66 -7.35
C TYR A 109 25.04 19.68 -6.19
N PRO A 110 26.16 18.99 -5.94
CA PRO A 110 27.45 19.01 -6.65
C PRO A 110 27.44 18.20 -7.96
N SER A 111 26.61 17.17 -8.10
CA SER A 111 26.44 16.35 -9.29
C SER A 111 25.00 15.76 -9.33
N VAL A 112 24.59 15.28 -10.50
CA VAL A 112 23.29 14.60 -10.68
C VAL A 112 23.21 13.36 -9.79
N GLU A 113 24.28 12.55 -9.74
CA GLU A 113 24.36 11.33 -8.96
C GLU A 113 24.17 11.62 -7.46
N SER A 114 24.91 12.58 -6.91
CA SER A 114 24.81 12.96 -5.50
C SER A 114 23.42 13.46 -5.11
N VAL A 115 22.74 14.15 -6.00
CA VAL A 115 21.37 14.63 -5.77
C VAL A 115 20.40 13.46 -5.84
N MET A 116 20.56 12.55 -6.81
CA MET A 116 19.70 11.36 -6.93
C MET A 116 19.87 10.41 -5.75
N ASP A 117 21.08 10.22 -5.25
CA ASP A 117 21.36 9.39 -4.05
C ASP A 117 20.60 9.87 -2.81
N ASN A 118 20.24 11.14 -2.76
CA ASN A 118 19.46 11.70 -1.66
C ASN A 118 17.94 11.73 -1.96
N ILE A 119 17.56 11.99 -3.22
CA ILE A 119 16.14 12.11 -3.59
C ILE A 119 15.47 10.74 -3.66
N VAL A 120 16.11 9.74 -4.28
CA VAL A 120 15.53 8.41 -4.51
C VAL A 120 15.10 7.73 -3.21
N PRO A 121 15.92 7.66 -2.14
CA PRO A 121 15.49 7.07 -0.87
C PRO A 121 14.28 7.78 -0.25
N ASN A 122 14.24 9.10 -0.34
CA ASN A 122 13.11 9.88 0.16
C ASN A 122 11.84 9.65 -0.65
N TYR A 123 11.95 9.54 -1.98
CA TYR A 123 10.84 9.19 -2.86
C TYR A 123 10.27 7.80 -2.54
N VAL A 124 11.12 6.79 -2.46
CA VAL A 124 10.74 5.41 -2.12
C VAL A 124 10.06 5.35 -0.75
N THR A 125 10.62 6.05 0.25
CA THR A 125 10.02 6.16 1.59
C THR A 125 8.64 6.82 1.53
N GLY A 126 8.49 7.89 0.75
CA GLY A 126 7.22 8.58 0.55
C GLY A 126 6.16 7.70 -0.10
N MET A 127 6.54 6.94 -1.13
CA MET A 127 5.66 5.99 -1.81
C MET A 127 5.18 4.89 -0.86
N ILE A 128 6.10 4.26 -0.12
CA ILE A 128 5.74 3.23 0.87
C ILE A 128 4.83 3.81 1.94
N TYR A 129 5.13 5.02 2.44
CA TYR A 129 4.27 5.69 3.42
C TYR A 129 2.87 5.94 2.85
N GLY A 130 2.77 6.43 1.61
CA GLY A 130 1.49 6.62 0.92
C GLY A 130 0.68 5.32 0.84
N CYS A 131 1.31 4.22 0.40
CA CYS A 131 0.66 2.91 0.33
C CYS A 131 0.16 2.40 1.69
N LEU A 132 0.95 2.61 2.76
CA LEU A 132 0.55 2.22 4.12
C LEU A 132 -0.64 3.04 4.63
N VAL A 133 -0.64 4.35 4.39
CA VAL A 133 -1.75 5.24 4.79
C VAL A 133 -3.01 4.91 4.00
N GLU A 134 -2.89 4.70 2.71
CA GLU A 134 -4.01 4.36 1.82
C GLU A 134 -4.66 3.04 2.23
N ALA A 135 -3.85 2.00 2.45
CA ALA A 135 -4.34 0.71 2.92
C ALA A 135 -5.02 0.80 4.30
N TYR A 136 -4.46 1.58 5.21
CA TYR A 136 -5.04 1.82 6.53
C TYR A 136 -6.38 2.57 6.44
N ALA A 137 -6.44 3.63 5.65
CA ALA A 137 -7.67 4.41 5.44
C ALA A 137 -8.77 3.55 4.80
N SER A 138 -8.40 2.74 3.80
CA SER A 138 -9.30 1.81 3.09
C SER A 138 -9.89 0.77 4.04
N GLU A 139 -9.07 0.16 4.91
CA GLU A 139 -9.53 -0.79 5.92
C GLU A 139 -10.52 -0.16 6.91
N HIS A 140 -10.20 1.04 7.40
CA HIS A 140 -11.08 1.74 8.34
C HIS A 140 -12.39 2.16 7.70
N ASN A 141 -12.37 2.61 6.45
CA ASN A 141 -13.57 2.96 5.71
C ASN A 141 -14.47 1.74 5.48
N ALA A 142 -13.90 0.61 5.07
CA ALA A 142 -14.63 -0.63 4.89
C ALA A 142 -15.27 -1.12 6.20
N ARG A 143 -14.52 -1.06 7.30
CA ARG A 143 -15.02 -1.39 8.64
C ARG A 143 -16.18 -0.48 9.06
N MET A 144 -16.06 0.82 8.87
CA MET A 144 -17.08 1.81 9.22
C MET A 144 -18.36 1.58 8.39
N THR A 145 -18.24 1.29 7.11
CA THR A 145 -19.35 0.97 6.22
C THR A 145 -20.05 -0.33 6.64
N ALA A 146 -19.29 -1.36 6.97
CA ALA A 146 -19.83 -2.64 7.45
C ALA A 146 -20.57 -2.48 8.79
N MET A 147 -20.02 -1.71 9.71
CA MET A 147 -20.66 -1.43 11.00
C MET A 147 -21.97 -0.63 10.83
N LYS A 148 -21.97 0.36 9.94
CA LYS A 148 -23.19 1.11 9.60
C LYS A 148 -24.28 0.19 9.04
N SER A 149 -23.94 -0.63 8.07
CA SER A 149 -24.87 -1.60 7.48
C SER A 149 -25.42 -2.60 8.51
N ALA A 150 -24.57 -3.06 9.44
CA ALA A 150 -24.99 -3.91 10.54
C ALA A 150 -26.00 -3.21 11.48
N THR A 151 -25.76 -1.92 11.79
CA THR A 151 -26.66 -1.12 12.61
C THR A 151 -28.01 -0.92 11.93
N ASP A 152 -28.01 -0.53 10.64
CA ASP A 152 -29.25 -0.35 9.86
C ASP A 152 -30.07 -1.66 9.78
N SER A 153 -29.38 -2.80 9.63
CA SER A 153 -30.02 -4.13 9.63
C SER A 153 -30.61 -4.48 11.00
N ALA A 154 -29.90 -4.16 12.09
CA ALA A 154 -30.39 -4.39 13.44
C ALA A 154 -31.65 -3.56 13.75
N GLU A 155 -31.68 -2.29 13.35
CA GLU A 155 -32.84 -1.42 13.49
C GLU A 155 -34.06 -1.97 12.74
N ALA A 156 -33.88 -2.47 11.52
CA ALA A 156 -34.93 -3.11 10.73
C ALA A 156 -35.50 -4.33 11.48
N ILE A 157 -34.64 -5.20 11.99
CA ILE A 157 -35.04 -6.40 12.75
C ILE A 157 -35.82 -6.01 14.02
N ILE A 158 -35.34 -5.00 14.77
CA ILE A 158 -36.03 -4.51 15.98
C ILE A 158 -37.44 -3.99 15.63
N LYS A 159 -37.57 -3.28 14.52
CA LYS A 159 -38.88 -2.80 14.05
C LYS A 159 -39.84 -3.96 13.74
N ASP A 160 -39.36 -4.98 13.02
CA ASP A 160 -40.17 -6.15 12.67
C ASP A 160 -40.57 -6.94 13.92
N LEU A 161 -39.65 -7.13 14.86
CA LEU A 161 -39.93 -7.78 16.15
C LEU A 161 -40.96 -7.00 16.99
N SER A 162 -40.86 -5.67 16.98
CA SER A 162 -41.81 -4.79 17.69
C SER A 162 -43.23 -4.95 17.13
N ILE A 163 -43.36 -5.02 15.80
CA ILE A 163 -44.63 -5.26 15.12
C ILE A 163 -45.20 -6.64 15.48
N ALA A 164 -44.35 -7.67 15.40
CA ALA A 164 -44.75 -9.04 15.76
C ALA A 164 -45.20 -9.16 17.25
N TYR A 165 -44.44 -8.53 18.14
CA TYR A 165 -44.78 -8.46 19.57
C TYR A 165 -46.12 -7.77 19.81
N ASN A 166 -46.37 -6.63 19.17
CA ASN A 166 -47.64 -5.90 19.32
C ASN A 166 -48.85 -6.68 18.76
N ARG A 167 -48.65 -7.48 17.70
CA ARG A 167 -49.69 -8.37 17.17
C ARG A 167 -50.01 -9.52 18.15
N ALA A 168 -48.98 -10.11 18.76
CA ALA A 168 -49.15 -11.20 19.70
C ALA A 168 -49.82 -10.75 21.01
N ARG A 169 -49.53 -9.53 21.43
CA ARG A 169 -50.14 -8.93 22.63
C ARG A 169 -51.61 -8.59 22.40
#